data_227c8133aac2c06c60c5e53857afe32a
#
_entry.id   227c8133aac2c06c60c5e53857afe32a
#
_cell.length_a   1.000
_cell.length_b   1.000
_cell.length_c   1.000
_cell.angle_alpha   90.00
_cell.angle_beta   90.00
_cell.angle_gamma   90.00
#
_symmetry.space_group_name_H-M   'P 1'
#
loop_
_entity.id
_entity.type
_entity.pdbx_description
1 polymer ?
#
loop_
_entity_poly.entity_id
_entity_poly.type
_entity_poly.pdbx_seq_one_letter_code
_entity_poly.pdbx_strand_id
1 'polypeptide(L)'
;MTGALLALCLLIVATSPLAWDTDRMSLSAQIRGPKAVAGLKALLPVLTASAATDELARLQNINEFFNRRIVFRDDIEVWGQADYWASPLEMLDKGEGDCEDFAIGKYFSLLLSGVPVQKLRLVYVRAQLGGPEGPSQAHMVLAYYAQPGAEPLILDNLITEVRPASRRPDLSPVFSFNGEGLWQGTGSQNSGDPVARLSRWRDVLAKARAEGFQP
;
A
#
# COMPACT_ATOMS: atom_id res chain seq x y z
N MET A 1 -28.33 54.26 22.79
CA MET A 1 -28.72 53.19 21.84
C MET A 1 -27.44 52.53 21.35
N THR A 2 -27.03 51.44 21.98
CA THR A 2 -25.79 50.72 21.67
C THR A 2 -26.16 49.45 20.91
N GLY A 3 -25.89 49.47 19.60
CA GLY A 3 -26.09 48.29 18.74
C GLY A 3 -24.95 47.27 18.89
N ALA A 4 -25.24 46.07 19.35
CA ALA A 4 -24.31 44.95 19.39
C ALA A 4 -24.26 44.29 18.00
N LEU A 5 -23.10 44.33 17.34
CA LEU A 5 -22.82 43.53 16.16
C LEU A 5 -22.53 42.08 16.58
N LEU A 6 -23.44 41.16 16.27
CA LEU A 6 -23.16 39.74 16.33
C LEU A 6 -22.26 39.35 15.13
N ALA A 7 -21.00 39.01 15.40
CA ALA A 7 -20.11 38.40 14.41
C ALA A 7 -20.46 36.92 14.30
N LEU A 8 -21.09 36.55 13.18
CA LEU A 8 -21.34 35.14 12.83
C LEU A 8 -20.05 34.53 12.29
N CYS A 9 -19.31 33.78 13.14
CA CYS A 9 -18.18 32.95 12.70
C CYS A 9 -18.72 31.75 11.90
N LEU A 10 -18.66 31.82 10.58
CA LEU A 10 -18.82 30.62 9.75
C LEU A 10 -17.60 29.71 9.95
N LEU A 11 -17.79 28.61 10.67
CA LEU A 11 -16.86 27.49 10.66
C LEU A 11 -16.93 26.83 9.27
N ILE A 12 -15.96 27.19 8.42
CA ILE A 12 -15.71 26.44 7.18
C ILE A 12 -15.08 25.12 7.61
N VAL A 13 -15.86 24.06 7.70
CA VAL A 13 -15.36 22.69 7.78
C VAL A 13 -14.74 22.40 6.42
N ALA A 14 -13.42 22.57 6.32
CA ALA A 14 -12.66 22.11 5.17
C ALA A 14 -12.76 20.59 5.14
N THR A 15 -13.72 20.03 4.42
CA THR A 15 -13.70 18.64 4.01
C THR A 15 -12.54 18.51 3.05
N SER A 16 -11.39 18.01 3.53
CA SER A 16 -10.33 17.56 2.61
C SER A 16 -10.98 16.53 1.68
N PRO A 17 -10.94 16.72 0.37
CA PRO A 17 -11.43 15.70 -0.52
C PRO A 17 -10.55 14.49 -0.29
N LEU A 18 -11.13 13.41 0.22
CA LEU A 18 -10.50 12.10 0.14
C LEU A 18 -10.15 11.88 -1.34
N ALA A 19 -8.87 11.69 -1.63
CA ALA A 19 -8.35 11.63 -3.00
C ALA A 19 -8.76 10.34 -3.74
N TRP A 20 -9.90 9.73 -3.35
CA TRP A 20 -10.40 8.51 -3.96
C TRP A 20 -11.52 8.84 -4.94
N ASP A 21 -11.37 8.30 -6.11
CA ASP A 21 -12.46 8.28 -7.08
C ASP A 21 -13.26 6.99 -6.88
N THR A 22 -14.14 6.99 -5.86
CA THR A 22 -14.98 5.82 -5.52
C THR A 22 -15.90 5.40 -6.66
N ASP A 23 -16.33 6.33 -7.50
CA ASP A 23 -17.19 6.04 -8.64
C ASP A 23 -16.39 5.30 -9.71
N ARG A 24 -15.18 5.76 -9.99
CA ARG A 24 -14.24 5.07 -10.90
C ARG A 24 -13.84 3.71 -10.36
N MET A 25 -13.52 3.59 -9.07
CA MET A 25 -13.21 2.30 -8.44
C MET A 25 -14.39 1.33 -8.60
N SER A 26 -15.61 1.80 -8.34
CA SER A 26 -16.83 0.97 -8.47
C SER A 26 -17.08 0.56 -9.90
N LEU A 27 -16.95 1.47 -10.85
CA LEU A 27 -17.10 1.17 -12.28
C LEU A 27 -16.05 0.17 -12.76
N SER A 28 -14.79 0.39 -12.39
CA SER A 28 -13.67 -0.51 -12.74
C SER A 28 -13.88 -1.91 -12.16
N ALA A 29 -14.36 -1.99 -10.92
CA ALA A 29 -14.67 -3.27 -10.28
C ALA A 29 -15.85 -3.99 -11.01
N GLN A 30 -16.89 -3.26 -11.41
CA GLN A 30 -18.02 -3.83 -12.18
C GLN A 30 -17.56 -4.37 -13.54
N ILE A 31 -16.71 -3.64 -14.26
CA ILE A 31 -16.14 -4.08 -15.55
C ILE A 31 -15.31 -5.35 -15.36
N ARG A 32 -14.58 -5.47 -14.28
CA ARG A 32 -13.71 -6.62 -13.98
C ARG A 32 -14.53 -7.85 -13.57
N GLY A 33 -15.56 -7.68 -12.77
CA GLY A 33 -16.49 -8.76 -12.43
C GLY A 33 -16.91 -8.83 -10.96
N PRO A 34 -17.75 -9.80 -10.61
CA PRO A 34 -18.39 -9.87 -9.30
C PRO A 34 -17.41 -10.06 -8.13
N LYS A 35 -16.29 -10.73 -8.34
CA LYS A 35 -15.26 -10.91 -7.30
C LYS A 35 -14.57 -9.58 -6.99
N ALA A 36 -14.20 -8.79 -8.01
CA ALA A 36 -13.65 -7.45 -7.83
C ALA A 36 -14.63 -6.53 -7.08
N VAL A 37 -15.91 -6.57 -7.44
CA VAL A 37 -16.98 -5.82 -6.74
C VAL A 37 -17.04 -6.22 -5.26
N ALA A 38 -17.06 -7.53 -4.97
CA ALA A 38 -17.08 -8.03 -3.59
C ALA A 38 -15.79 -7.64 -2.81
N GLY A 39 -14.65 -7.69 -3.48
CA GLY A 39 -13.35 -7.27 -2.93
C GLY A 39 -13.33 -5.78 -2.58
N LEU A 40 -13.73 -4.93 -3.52
CA LEU A 40 -13.81 -3.49 -3.31
C LEU A 40 -14.82 -3.12 -2.21
N LYS A 41 -16.01 -3.74 -2.23
CA LYS A 41 -17.04 -3.55 -1.21
C LYS A 41 -16.53 -3.88 0.20
N ALA A 42 -15.64 -4.84 0.34
CA ALA A 42 -15.01 -5.17 1.61
C ALA A 42 -13.88 -4.19 1.99
N LEU A 43 -13.13 -3.65 1.01
CA LEU A 43 -12.02 -2.73 1.24
C LEU A 43 -12.50 -1.32 1.64
N LEU A 44 -13.51 -0.77 0.98
CA LEU A 44 -13.96 0.61 1.19
C LEU A 44 -14.29 0.96 2.66
N PRO A 45 -15.02 0.14 3.43
CA PRO A 45 -15.25 0.40 4.86
C PRO A 45 -13.96 0.42 5.67
N VAL A 46 -12.98 -0.44 5.33
CA VAL A 46 -11.67 -0.49 6.01
C VAL A 46 -10.90 0.80 5.75
N LEU A 47 -10.87 1.29 4.50
CA LEU A 47 -10.25 2.56 4.15
C LEU A 47 -10.89 3.73 4.92
N THR A 48 -12.22 3.79 4.92
CA THR A 48 -12.97 4.85 5.62
C THR A 48 -12.71 4.83 7.13
N ALA A 49 -12.79 3.66 7.76
CA ALA A 49 -12.51 3.50 9.18
C ALA A 49 -11.05 3.86 9.50
N SER A 50 -10.10 3.38 8.67
CA SER A 50 -8.68 3.66 8.86
C SER A 50 -8.35 5.13 8.73
N ALA A 51 -8.96 5.86 7.81
CA ALA A 51 -8.76 7.31 7.65
C ALA A 51 -9.15 8.12 8.91
N ALA A 52 -10.03 7.58 9.75
CA ALA A 52 -10.48 8.19 10.99
C ALA A 52 -9.61 7.83 12.21
N THR A 53 -8.59 6.99 12.06
CA THR A 53 -7.70 6.53 13.15
C THR A 53 -6.33 7.23 13.09
N ASP A 54 -5.51 6.99 14.14
CA ASP A 54 -4.09 7.34 14.09
C ASP A 54 -3.33 6.49 13.06
N GLU A 55 -2.12 6.92 12.70
CA GLU A 55 -1.34 6.26 11.66
C GLU A 55 -1.01 4.80 12.01
N LEU A 56 -0.71 4.47 13.26
CA LEU A 56 -0.36 3.10 13.65
C LEU A 56 -1.55 2.15 13.52
N ALA A 57 -2.72 2.56 14.01
CA ALA A 57 -3.96 1.78 13.85
C ALA A 57 -4.31 1.63 12.35
N ARG A 58 -4.07 2.66 11.54
CA ARG A 58 -4.25 2.63 10.08
C ARG A 58 -3.37 1.59 9.41
N LEU A 59 -2.08 1.54 9.78
CA LEU A 59 -1.14 0.52 9.29
C LEU A 59 -1.62 -0.89 9.65
N GLN A 60 -2.05 -1.10 10.89
CA GLN A 60 -2.53 -2.39 11.38
C GLN A 60 -3.79 -2.85 10.66
N ASN A 61 -4.79 -1.97 10.54
CA ASN A 61 -6.07 -2.29 9.87
C ASN A 61 -5.87 -2.70 8.41
N ILE A 62 -5.05 -1.94 7.66
CA ILE A 62 -4.78 -2.23 6.26
C ILE A 62 -3.95 -3.51 6.12
N ASN A 63 -2.92 -3.69 6.94
CA ASN A 63 -2.10 -4.90 6.92
C ASN A 63 -2.94 -6.15 7.19
N GLU A 64 -3.79 -6.09 8.23
CA GLU A 64 -4.67 -7.20 8.61
C GLU A 64 -5.69 -7.52 7.52
N PHE A 65 -6.29 -6.50 6.88
CA PHE A 65 -7.24 -6.70 5.80
C PHE A 65 -6.66 -7.57 4.69
N PHE A 66 -5.49 -7.20 4.16
CA PHE A 66 -4.87 -7.95 3.07
C PHE A 66 -4.40 -9.33 3.52
N ASN A 67 -3.72 -9.42 4.67
CA ASN A 67 -3.17 -10.69 5.15
C ASN A 67 -4.24 -11.73 5.49
N ARG A 68 -5.47 -11.31 5.84
CA ARG A 68 -6.59 -12.24 6.09
C ARG A 68 -7.41 -12.56 4.86
N ARG A 69 -7.44 -11.65 3.89
CA ARG A 69 -8.34 -11.77 2.75
C ARG A 69 -7.71 -12.42 1.53
N ILE A 70 -6.43 -12.15 1.30
CA ILE A 70 -5.72 -12.63 0.12
C ILE A 70 -4.99 -13.92 0.47
N VAL A 71 -5.13 -14.91 -0.40
CA VAL A 71 -4.38 -16.18 -0.30
C VAL A 71 -3.06 -16.00 -1.01
N PHE A 72 -1.95 -16.33 -0.33
CA PHE A 72 -0.64 -16.33 -0.98
C PHE A 72 -0.58 -17.39 -2.08
N ARG A 73 -0.19 -16.96 -3.28
CA ARG A 73 -0.02 -17.84 -4.43
C ARG A 73 0.93 -17.20 -5.43
N ASP A 74 1.84 -18.00 -5.96
CA ASP A 74 2.85 -17.55 -6.92
C ASP A 74 2.19 -17.10 -8.23
N ASP A 75 2.76 -16.09 -8.87
CA ASP A 75 2.31 -15.47 -10.10
C ASP A 75 2.08 -16.46 -11.24
N ILE A 76 2.94 -17.46 -11.35
CA ILE A 76 2.81 -18.47 -12.39
C ILE A 76 1.47 -19.24 -12.28
N GLU A 77 0.95 -19.40 -11.08
CA GLU A 77 -0.32 -20.09 -10.84
C GLU A 77 -1.51 -19.16 -11.06
N VAL A 78 -1.39 -17.88 -10.66
CA VAL A 78 -2.48 -16.88 -10.75
C VAL A 78 -2.59 -16.30 -12.15
N TRP A 79 -1.45 -15.96 -12.77
CA TRP A 79 -1.37 -15.18 -14.00
C TRP A 79 -0.78 -15.93 -15.19
N GLY A 80 -0.17 -17.11 -14.97
CA GLY A 80 0.58 -17.85 -16.00
C GLY A 80 1.87 -17.13 -16.42
N GLN A 81 2.35 -16.20 -15.61
CA GLN A 81 3.57 -15.41 -15.81
C GLN A 81 4.49 -15.60 -14.61
N ALA A 82 5.80 -15.48 -14.81
CA ALA A 82 6.76 -15.72 -13.74
C ALA A 82 6.89 -14.54 -12.74
N ASP A 83 6.43 -13.35 -13.11
CA ASP A 83 6.56 -12.14 -12.31
C ASP A 83 5.57 -11.09 -12.86
N TYR A 84 4.42 -10.95 -12.21
CA TYR A 84 3.32 -10.06 -12.60
C TYR A 84 2.88 -9.23 -11.40
N TRP A 85 3.03 -7.94 -11.46
CA TRP A 85 2.59 -7.05 -10.39
C TRP A 85 1.15 -6.63 -10.61
N ALA A 86 0.25 -7.17 -9.79
CA ALA A 86 -1.16 -6.87 -9.88
C ALA A 86 -1.50 -5.46 -9.36
N SER A 87 -2.53 -4.86 -9.97
CA SER A 87 -3.17 -3.70 -9.38
C SER A 87 -4.03 -4.10 -8.17
N PRO A 88 -4.44 -3.13 -7.31
CA PRO A 88 -5.33 -3.45 -6.20
C PRO A 88 -6.61 -4.18 -6.59
N LEU A 89 -7.29 -3.78 -7.68
CA LEU A 89 -8.50 -4.48 -8.12
C LEU A 89 -8.22 -5.83 -8.77
N GLU A 90 -7.08 -5.99 -9.44
CA GLU A 90 -6.66 -7.28 -9.98
C GLU A 90 -6.49 -8.31 -8.86
N MET A 91 -5.76 -7.95 -7.82
CA MET A 91 -5.57 -8.81 -6.65
C MET A 91 -6.89 -9.09 -5.92
N LEU A 92 -7.76 -8.08 -5.75
CA LEU A 92 -9.08 -8.27 -5.12
C LEU A 92 -10.00 -9.17 -5.95
N ASP A 93 -9.90 -9.13 -7.28
CA ASP A 93 -10.67 -10.00 -8.18
C ASP A 93 -10.20 -11.45 -8.10
N LYS A 94 -8.90 -11.66 -8.10
CA LYS A 94 -8.34 -13.01 -7.93
C LYS A 94 -8.58 -13.55 -6.51
N GLY A 95 -8.46 -12.70 -5.48
CA GLY A 95 -8.42 -13.10 -4.08
C GLY A 95 -7.12 -13.81 -3.72
N GLU A 96 -6.17 -13.78 -4.61
CA GLU A 96 -4.86 -14.43 -4.55
C GLU A 96 -3.79 -13.47 -5.06
N GLY A 97 -2.54 -13.66 -4.62
CA GLY A 97 -1.39 -12.89 -5.05
C GLY A 97 -0.14 -13.25 -4.27
N ASP A 98 1.01 -12.79 -4.72
CA ASP A 98 2.27 -13.02 -4.04
C ASP A 98 2.78 -11.78 -3.27
N CYS A 99 4.05 -11.75 -2.89
CA CYS A 99 4.57 -10.77 -1.94
C CYS A 99 4.44 -9.32 -2.42
N GLU A 100 4.70 -9.06 -3.70
CA GLU A 100 4.57 -7.72 -4.28
C GLU A 100 3.13 -7.25 -4.36
N ASP A 101 2.20 -8.13 -4.66
CA ASP A 101 0.78 -7.81 -4.71
C ASP A 101 0.26 -7.37 -3.34
N PHE A 102 0.64 -8.09 -2.27
CA PHE A 102 0.35 -7.68 -0.90
C PHE A 102 0.94 -6.31 -0.57
N ALA A 103 2.21 -6.08 -0.91
CA ALA A 103 2.90 -4.82 -0.63
C ALA A 103 2.26 -3.65 -1.40
N ILE A 104 1.94 -3.85 -2.69
CA ILE A 104 1.28 -2.87 -3.57
C ILE A 104 -0.14 -2.55 -3.09
N GLY A 105 -0.94 -3.58 -2.76
CA GLY A 105 -2.29 -3.39 -2.26
C GLY A 105 -2.33 -2.58 -0.96
N LYS A 106 -1.43 -2.88 -0.02
CA LYS A 106 -1.25 -2.13 1.22
C LYS A 106 -0.79 -0.69 0.94
N TYR A 107 0.17 -0.50 0.05
CA TYR A 107 0.70 0.82 -0.33
C TYR A 107 -0.41 1.75 -0.82
N PHE A 108 -1.19 1.36 -1.84
CA PHE A 108 -2.26 2.20 -2.36
C PHE A 108 -3.37 2.43 -1.32
N SER A 109 -3.71 1.41 -0.54
CA SER A 109 -4.72 1.53 0.50
C SER A 109 -4.32 2.50 1.62
N LEU A 110 -3.03 2.54 2.00
CA LEU A 110 -2.52 3.50 2.97
C LEU A 110 -2.50 4.92 2.40
N LEU A 111 -2.11 5.11 1.14
CA LEU A 111 -2.22 6.41 0.48
C LEU A 111 -3.65 6.92 0.48
N LEU A 112 -4.61 6.07 0.09
CA LEU A 112 -6.03 6.40 0.08
C LEU A 112 -6.57 6.71 1.49
N SER A 113 -6.05 6.05 2.53
CA SER A 113 -6.41 6.36 3.92
C SER A 113 -5.69 7.58 4.50
N GLY A 114 -4.91 8.31 3.68
CA GLY A 114 -4.28 9.59 4.03
C GLY A 114 -2.86 9.48 4.61
N VAL A 115 -2.17 8.36 4.45
CA VAL A 115 -0.74 8.28 4.77
C VAL A 115 0.06 8.94 3.66
N PRO A 116 0.92 9.93 3.96
CA PRO A 116 1.73 10.61 2.94
C PRO A 116 2.68 9.64 2.21
N VAL A 117 2.83 9.82 0.90
CA VAL A 117 3.71 8.98 0.07
C VAL A 117 5.16 8.97 0.55
N GLN A 118 5.64 10.08 1.11
CA GLN A 118 7.00 10.21 1.66
C GLN A 118 7.27 9.28 2.84
N LYS A 119 6.21 8.81 3.51
CA LYS A 119 6.29 7.87 4.63
C LYS A 119 6.28 6.41 4.20
N LEU A 120 6.01 6.11 2.93
CA LEU A 120 5.83 4.76 2.42
C LEU A 120 6.92 4.41 1.40
N ARG A 121 7.49 3.21 1.53
CA ARG A 121 8.37 2.62 0.52
C ARG A 121 8.07 1.14 0.33
N LEU A 122 7.91 0.73 -0.89
CA LEU A 122 8.01 -0.66 -1.30
C LEU A 122 9.49 -1.05 -1.23
N VAL A 123 9.81 -2.13 -0.53
CA VAL A 123 11.20 -2.55 -0.30
C VAL A 123 11.39 -3.96 -0.83
N TYR A 124 12.25 -4.09 -1.84
CA TYR A 124 12.73 -5.37 -2.29
C TYR A 124 13.81 -5.87 -1.34
N VAL A 125 13.62 -7.06 -0.80
CA VAL A 125 14.49 -7.65 0.20
C VAL A 125 14.91 -9.06 -0.19
N ARG A 126 15.99 -9.56 0.42
CA ARG A 126 16.23 -10.98 0.57
C ARG A 126 15.65 -11.41 1.91
N ALA A 127 14.69 -12.33 1.89
CA ALA A 127 14.09 -12.89 3.09
C ALA A 127 14.72 -14.24 3.41
N GLN A 128 15.18 -14.42 4.65
CA GLN A 128 15.71 -15.69 5.17
C GLN A 128 14.57 -16.47 5.80
N LEU A 129 14.20 -17.60 5.21
CA LEU A 129 13.06 -18.40 5.67
C LEU A 129 13.49 -19.52 6.60
N GLY A 130 12.69 -19.78 7.64
CA GLY A 130 12.93 -20.93 8.53
C GLY A 130 14.12 -20.75 9.48
N GLY A 131 14.62 -19.54 9.67
CA GLY A 131 15.74 -19.23 10.57
C GLY A 131 17.05 -18.96 9.83
N PRO A 132 18.18 -18.72 10.59
CA PRO A 132 19.43 -18.21 10.02
C PRO A 132 20.09 -19.12 8.97
N GLU A 133 19.86 -20.43 9.04
CA GLU A 133 20.41 -21.44 8.12
C GLU A 133 19.45 -21.83 6.99
N GLY A 134 18.25 -21.25 6.95
CA GLY A 134 17.23 -21.57 5.96
C GLY A 134 17.51 -20.94 4.59
N PRO A 135 16.71 -21.25 3.57
CA PRO A 135 16.88 -20.67 2.24
C PRO A 135 16.60 -19.15 2.22
N SER A 136 17.37 -18.43 1.41
CA SER A 136 17.13 -17.03 1.13
C SER A 136 16.36 -16.90 -0.19
N GLN A 137 15.30 -16.11 -0.20
CA GLN A 137 14.51 -15.82 -1.40
C GLN A 137 14.26 -14.32 -1.61
N ALA A 138 13.96 -13.96 -2.85
CA ALA A 138 13.47 -12.65 -3.18
C ALA A 138 12.09 -12.42 -2.52
N HIS A 139 11.88 -11.22 -1.99
CA HIS A 139 10.64 -10.88 -1.30
C HIS A 139 10.39 -9.37 -1.36
N MET A 140 9.15 -8.96 -1.24
CA MET A 140 8.78 -7.54 -1.17
C MET A 140 7.94 -7.27 0.07
N VAL A 141 8.29 -6.19 0.77
CA VAL A 141 7.54 -5.69 1.93
C VAL A 141 7.21 -4.22 1.76
N LEU A 142 6.26 -3.73 2.54
CA LEU A 142 6.00 -2.30 2.66
C LEU A 142 6.62 -1.78 3.95
N ALA A 143 7.44 -0.72 3.82
CA ALA A 143 8.05 -0.01 4.95
C ALA A 143 7.35 1.34 5.15
N TYR A 144 7.00 1.64 6.41
CA TYR A 144 6.46 2.92 6.84
C TYR A 144 7.45 3.64 7.74
N TYR A 145 7.74 4.90 7.42
CA TYR A 145 8.62 5.79 8.16
C TYR A 145 7.81 6.90 8.84
N ALA A 146 7.73 6.92 10.16
CA ALA A 146 7.03 7.98 10.90
C ALA A 146 7.61 9.37 10.62
N GLN A 147 8.95 9.44 10.48
CA GLN A 147 9.72 10.62 10.14
C GLN A 147 10.91 10.23 9.24
N PRO A 148 11.47 11.15 8.44
CA PRO A 148 12.69 10.90 7.69
C PRO A 148 13.82 10.41 8.60
N GLY A 149 14.43 9.27 8.25
CA GLY A 149 15.53 8.67 9.02
C GLY A 149 15.08 7.87 10.27
N ALA A 150 13.80 7.83 10.60
CA ALA A 150 13.30 6.95 11.65
C ALA A 150 13.42 5.48 11.25
N GLU A 151 13.48 4.61 12.25
CA GLU A 151 13.35 3.17 12.03
C GLU A 151 11.97 2.86 11.42
N PRO A 152 11.90 2.15 10.29
CA PRO A 152 10.63 1.85 9.67
C PRO A 152 9.87 0.73 10.38
N LEU A 153 8.55 0.81 10.33
CA LEU A 153 7.65 -0.30 10.59
C LEU A 153 7.43 -1.10 9.30
N ILE A 154 7.51 -2.41 9.41
CA ILE A 154 7.40 -3.34 8.27
C ILE A 154 6.01 -3.98 8.26
N LEU A 155 5.33 -3.85 7.14
CA LEU A 155 4.08 -4.52 6.81
C LEU A 155 4.40 -5.64 5.81
N ASP A 156 4.10 -6.87 6.20
CA ASP A 156 4.50 -8.06 5.47
C ASP A 156 3.33 -9.07 5.42
N ASN A 157 3.35 -9.99 4.46
CA ASN A 157 2.43 -11.12 4.40
C ASN A 157 2.97 -12.36 5.12
N LEU A 158 4.30 -12.47 5.30
CA LEU A 158 4.93 -13.57 6.04
C LEU A 158 4.70 -13.47 7.56
N ILE A 159 4.58 -12.26 8.09
CA ILE A 159 4.33 -11.99 9.50
C ILE A 159 3.15 -11.03 9.62
N THR A 160 2.10 -11.47 10.31
CA THR A 160 0.84 -10.72 10.42
C THR A 160 0.99 -9.41 11.20
N GLU A 161 1.91 -9.36 12.16
CA GLU A 161 2.14 -8.18 12.98
C GLU A 161 2.97 -7.13 12.23
N VAL A 162 2.58 -5.87 12.37
CA VAL A 162 3.43 -4.73 11.97
C VAL A 162 4.57 -4.61 12.97
N ARG A 163 5.82 -4.79 12.52
CA ARG A 163 7.01 -4.81 13.37
C ARG A 163 8.05 -3.78 12.94
N PRO A 164 8.83 -3.21 13.89
CA PRO A 164 10.00 -2.42 13.54
C PRO A 164 11.06 -3.26 12.82
N ALA A 165 11.82 -2.65 11.94
CA ALA A 165 12.85 -3.32 11.12
C ALA A 165 13.88 -4.06 11.97
N SER A 166 14.26 -3.55 13.15
CA SER A 166 15.17 -4.21 14.09
C SER A 166 14.65 -5.56 14.62
N ARG A 167 13.34 -5.81 14.51
CA ARG A 167 12.71 -7.09 14.85
C ARG A 167 12.46 -7.98 13.62
N ARG A 168 13.07 -7.62 12.49
CA ARG A 168 13.03 -8.37 11.23
C ARG A 168 14.45 -8.62 10.71
N PRO A 169 15.31 -9.31 11.52
CA PRO A 169 16.68 -9.64 11.10
C PRO A 169 16.73 -10.63 9.93
N ASP A 170 15.61 -11.25 9.62
CA ASP A 170 15.39 -12.11 8.47
C ASP A 170 15.34 -11.36 7.12
N LEU A 171 15.21 -10.03 7.14
CA LEU A 171 15.07 -9.22 5.93
C LEU A 171 16.35 -8.42 5.65
N SER A 172 16.91 -8.59 4.45
CA SER A 172 18.08 -7.84 3.97
C SER A 172 17.66 -6.94 2.80
N PRO A 173 17.52 -5.60 2.99
CA PRO A 173 17.09 -4.68 1.94
C PRO A 173 18.07 -4.60 0.77
N VAL A 174 17.54 -4.64 -0.47
CA VAL A 174 18.31 -4.52 -1.71
C VAL A 174 18.10 -3.15 -2.36
N PHE A 175 16.85 -2.77 -2.56
CA PHE A 175 16.44 -1.43 -3.00
C PHE A 175 15.02 -1.14 -2.51
N SER A 176 14.65 0.14 -2.53
CA SER A 176 13.30 0.58 -2.18
C SER A 176 12.82 1.66 -3.15
N PHE A 177 11.50 1.79 -3.28
CA PHE A 177 10.90 2.77 -4.17
C PHE A 177 9.49 3.14 -3.71
N ASN A 178 8.97 4.23 -4.26
CA ASN A 178 7.57 4.65 -4.16
C ASN A 178 7.18 5.47 -5.41
N GLY A 179 6.13 6.28 -5.35
CA GLY A 179 5.74 7.15 -6.46
C GLY A 179 6.70 8.32 -6.74
N GLU A 180 7.62 8.63 -5.82
CA GLU A 180 8.49 9.82 -5.90
C GLU A 180 9.97 9.51 -6.06
N GLY A 181 10.43 8.29 -5.73
CA GLY A 181 11.85 7.99 -5.75
C GLY A 181 12.20 6.52 -5.74
N LEU A 182 13.48 6.28 -6.04
CA LEU A 182 14.14 4.98 -5.99
C LEU A 182 15.42 5.12 -5.16
N TRP A 183 15.64 4.19 -4.23
CA TRP A 183 16.78 4.22 -3.30
C TRP A 183 17.49 2.88 -3.25
N GLN A 184 18.82 2.91 -3.09
CA GLN A 184 19.57 1.70 -2.79
C GLN A 184 19.33 1.28 -1.34
N GLY A 185 18.93 0.03 -1.10
CA GLY A 185 18.52 -0.45 0.21
C GLY A 185 17.40 0.43 0.79
N THR A 186 17.58 0.86 2.02
CA THR A 186 16.71 1.81 2.74
C THR A 186 17.34 3.19 2.92
N GLY A 187 18.39 3.49 2.17
CA GLY A 187 19.13 4.74 2.24
C GLY A 187 18.30 5.99 1.97
N SER A 188 18.87 7.17 2.25
CA SER A 188 18.19 8.46 2.02
C SER A 188 18.47 9.06 0.64
N GLN A 189 19.56 8.63 -0.03
CA GLN A 189 19.93 9.18 -1.32
C GLN A 189 19.06 8.61 -2.44
N ASN A 190 18.31 9.48 -3.11
CA ASN A 190 17.51 9.11 -4.27
C ASN A 190 18.44 8.74 -5.44
N SER A 191 18.24 7.54 -5.99
CA SER A 191 19.04 6.97 -7.08
C SER A 191 18.41 7.15 -8.46
N GLY A 192 17.24 7.80 -8.55
CA GLY A 192 16.58 8.11 -9.82
C GLY A 192 15.06 7.97 -9.81
N ASP A 193 14.50 8.11 -11.00
CA ASP A 193 13.06 7.98 -11.24
C ASP A 193 12.65 6.49 -11.27
N PRO A 194 11.77 6.05 -10.35
CA PRO A 194 11.30 4.67 -10.30
C PRO A 194 10.48 4.29 -11.54
N VAL A 195 9.73 5.22 -12.11
CA VAL A 195 8.89 4.99 -13.30
C VAL A 195 9.73 4.72 -14.54
N ALA A 196 10.86 5.42 -14.66
CA ALA A 196 11.80 5.20 -15.76
C ALA A 196 12.58 3.89 -15.65
N ARG A 197 12.85 3.42 -14.41
CA ARG A 197 13.73 2.28 -14.16
C ARG A 197 13.00 0.96 -13.88
N LEU A 198 11.77 1.01 -13.37
CA LEU A 198 10.97 -0.15 -12.99
C LEU A 198 9.71 -0.21 -13.87
N SER A 199 9.79 -0.97 -14.98
CA SER A 199 8.67 -1.08 -15.93
C SER A 199 7.40 -1.62 -15.28
N ARG A 200 7.50 -2.64 -14.41
CA ARG A 200 6.35 -3.21 -13.68
C ARG A 200 5.69 -2.19 -12.77
N TRP A 201 6.49 -1.38 -12.07
CA TRP A 201 5.95 -0.31 -11.22
C TRP A 201 5.21 0.75 -12.04
N ARG A 202 5.75 1.15 -13.17
CA ARG A 202 5.08 2.05 -14.12
C ARG A 202 3.73 1.49 -14.57
N ASP A 203 3.70 0.20 -14.90
CA ASP A 203 2.47 -0.46 -15.35
C ASP A 203 1.43 -0.57 -14.23
N VAL A 204 1.85 -0.87 -12.99
CA VAL A 204 0.99 -0.85 -11.79
C VAL A 204 0.41 0.55 -11.55
N LEU A 205 1.24 1.60 -11.61
CA LEU A 205 0.77 2.98 -11.44
C LEU A 205 -0.29 3.35 -12.48
N ALA A 206 -0.09 2.93 -13.74
CA ALA A 206 -1.06 3.17 -14.82
C ALA A 206 -2.37 2.44 -14.57
N LYS A 207 -2.32 1.16 -14.18
CA LYS A 207 -3.48 0.35 -13.81
C LYS A 207 -4.21 0.93 -12.61
N ALA A 208 -3.53 1.21 -11.52
CA ALA A 208 -4.11 1.76 -10.29
C ALA A 208 -4.80 3.11 -10.55
N ARG A 209 -4.20 3.98 -11.36
CA ARG A 209 -4.81 5.26 -11.78
C ARG A 209 -6.08 5.03 -12.60
N ALA A 210 -6.06 4.11 -13.56
CA ALA A 210 -7.23 3.79 -14.36
C ALA A 210 -8.36 3.23 -13.51
N GLU A 211 -8.05 2.50 -12.44
CA GLU A 211 -8.98 1.90 -11.49
C GLU A 211 -9.50 2.89 -10.42
N GLY A 212 -8.99 4.11 -10.34
CA GLY A 212 -9.39 5.11 -9.35
C GLY A 212 -8.59 5.10 -8.05
N PHE A 213 -7.59 4.24 -7.93
CA PHE A 213 -6.59 4.26 -6.85
C PHE A 213 -5.52 5.31 -7.18
N GLN A 214 -5.83 6.57 -6.95
CA GLN A 214 -4.85 7.63 -7.19
C GLN A 214 -4.01 7.85 -5.92
N PRO A 215 -2.66 7.91 -6.04
CA PRO A 215 -1.80 8.45 -5.00
C PRO A 215 -1.94 9.97 -4.92
#